data_eea7f6a1fc1bec8d5c9c2f86b07c64fc
#
_entry.id   eea7f6a1fc1bec8d5c9c2f86b07c64fc
#
_cell.length_a   1.000
_cell.length_b   1.000
_cell.length_c   1.000
_cell.angle_alpha   90.00
_cell.angle_beta   90.00
_cell.angle_gamma   90.00
#
_symmetry.space_group_name_H-M   'P 1'
#
loop_
_entity.id
_entity.type
_entity.pdbx_description
1 polymer ?
#
loop_
_entity_poly.entity_id
_entity_poly.type
_entity_poly.pdbx_seq_one_letter_code
_entity_poly.pdbx_strand_id
1 'polypeptide(L)'
;LTPSMSARIIIDHVQDGVALARENNLPRPLVDVIEQHHGTSLAYFFYRKALQYRDEILSRVESGLASPDDVPEVVESNFRYKGPNPQSKETGIVSLADIVESATRSMGKISCEEMQKRVDELLKQRVVDGHLDDCGLTFGDLKKIRNSFIKTLKSIHHNRIAYPSHNPEAKIEK
;
A
#
# COMPACT_ATOMS: atom_id res chain seq x y z
N LEU A 1 -9.02 -14.06 11.98
CA LEU A 1 -8.22 -12.99 12.56
C LEU A 1 -9.06 -11.71 12.63
N THR A 2 -9.01 -11.00 13.77
CA THR A 2 -9.64 -9.69 13.89
C THR A 2 -8.91 -8.66 13.01
N PRO A 3 -9.58 -7.56 12.61
CA PRO A 3 -8.92 -6.51 11.82
C PRO A 3 -7.66 -5.94 12.51
N SER A 4 -7.67 -5.81 13.82
CA SER A 4 -6.53 -5.33 14.62
C SER A 4 -5.35 -6.31 14.59
N MET A 5 -5.61 -7.62 14.68
CA MET A 5 -4.57 -8.65 14.56
C MET A 5 -3.95 -8.64 13.15
N SER A 6 -4.80 -8.52 12.12
CA SER A 6 -4.32 -8.43 10.73
C SER A 6 -3.49 -7.17 10.49
N ALA A 7 -3.90 -6.03 11.06
CA ALA A 7 -3.13 -4.79 11.02
C ALA A 7 -1.76 -4.97 11.67
N ARG A 8 -1.70 -5.60 12.83
CA ARG A 8 -0.44 -5.84 13.54
C ARG A 8 0.54 -6.66 12.69
N ILE A 9 0.07 -7.77 12.10
CA ILE A 9 0.90 -8.61 11.22
C ILE A 9 1.47 -7.80 10.06
N ILE A 10 0.62 -6.96 9.41
CA ILE A 10 1.09 -6.17 8.27
C ILE A 10 2.01 -5.02 8.69
N ILE A 11 1.88 -4.49 9.90
CA ILE A 11 2.77 -3.45 10.42
C ILE A 11 4.11 -4.04 10.85
N ASP A 12 4.09 -5.19 11.50
CA ASP A 12 5.28 -5.84 12.04
C ASP A 12 6.22 -6.36 10.95
N HIS A 13 5.74 -6.59 9.69
CA HIS A 13 6.60 -7.04 8.58
C HIS A 13 7.82 -6.11 8.32
N VAL A 14 7.69 -4.82 8.63
CA VAL A 14 8.79 -3.85 8.48
C VAL A 14 9.91 -4.18 9.47
N GLN A 15 9.57 -4.41 10.73
CA GLN A 15 10.53 -4.74 11.77
C GLN A 15 11.15 -6.13 11.54
N ASP A 16 10.34 -7.10 11.14
CA ASP A 16 10.79 -8.44 10.78
C ASP A 16 11.74 -8.37 9.58
N GLY A 17 11.41 -7.57 8.58
CA GLY A 17 12.26 -7.33 7.41
C GLY A 17 13.59 -6.69 7.78
N VAL A 18 13.61 -5.70 8.69
CA VAL A 18 14.83 -5.07 9.20
C VAL A 18 15.68 -6.07 9.96
N ALA A 19 15.06 -6.90 10.83
CA ALA A 19 15.77 -7.93 11.57
C ALA A 19 16.43 -8.93 10.62
N LEU A 20 15.68 -9.45 9.65
CA LEU A 20 16.19 -10.38 8.64
C LEU A 20 17.30 -9.77 7.78
N ALA A 21 17.18 -8.51 7.39
CA ALA A 21 18.19 -7.80 6.60
C ALA A 21 19.51 -7.65 7.38
N ARG A 22 19.42 -7.34 8.68
CA ARG A 22 20.60 -7.23 9.57
C ARG A 22 21.27 -8.58 9.80
N GLU A 23 20.48 -9.64 10.02
CA GLU A 23 20.99 -11.01 10.19
C GLU A 23 21.76 -11.48 8.95
N ASN A 24 21.28 -11.09 7.75
CA ASN A 24 21.91 -11.43 6.48
C ASN A 24 22.95 -10.39 6.01
N ASN A 25 23.34 -9.45 6.87
CA ASN A 25 24.36 -8.43 6.58
C ASN A 25 24.06 -7.61 5.32
N LEU A 26 22.78 -7.27 5.04
CA LEU A 26 22.46 -6.43 3.90
C LEU A 26 23.04 -5.02 4.07
N PRO A 27 23.49 -4.39 2.96
CA PRO A 27 24.00 -3.02 2.98
C PRO A 27 23.00 -2.03 3.58
N ARG A 28 23.50 -1.04 4.32
CA ARG A 28 22.69 -0.03 5.00
C ARG A 28 21.60 0.61 4.12
N PRO A 29 21.85 1.00 2.85
CA PRO A 29 20.80 1.56 2.01
C PRO A 29 19.60 0.64 1.78
N LEU A 30 19.82 -0.69 1.73
CA LEU A 30 18.71 -1.65 1.61
C LEU A 30 17.93 -1.77 2.92
N VAL A 31 18.61 -1.76 4.06
CA VAL A 31 17.96 -1.73 5.38
C VAL A 31 17.11 -0.46 5.52
N ASP A 32 17.61 0.69 5.09
CA ASP A 32 16.89 1.97 5.12
C ASP A 32 15.62 1.93 4.27
N VAL A 33 15.67 1.31 3.09
CA VAL A 33 14.47 1.10 2.25
C VAL A 33 13.45 0.22 2.97
N ILE A 34 13.87 -0.90 3.54
CA ILE A 34 12.99 -1.82 4.28
C ILE A 34 12.33 -1.10 5.46
N GLU A 35 13.10 -0.32 6.21
CA GLU A 35 12.63 0.38 7.40
C GLU A 35 11.66 1.53 7.09
N GLN A 36 11.88 2.23 5.95
CA GLN A 36 11.27 3.54 5.70
C GLN A 36 10.18 3.53 4.63
N HIS A 37 10.00 2.44 3.86
CA HIS A 37 9.10 2.47 2.70
C HIS A 37 7.62 2.74 3.04
N HIS A 38 7.18 2.40 4.25
CA HIS A 38 5.84 2.76 4.74
C HIS A 38 5.82 4.00 5.64
N GLY A 39 6.98 4.44 6.16
CA GLY A 39 7.09 5.58 7.07
C GLY A 39 6.19 5.44 8.30
N THR A 40 5.44 6.49 8.60
CA THR A 40 4.42 6.53 9.67
C THR A 40 2.99 6.43 9.14
N SER A 41 2.82 5.93 7.91
CA SER A 41 1.52 5.89 7.27
C SER A 41 0.52 4.97 7.99
N LEU A 42 -0.76 5.27 7.81
CA LEU A 42 -1.86 4.48 8.35
C LEU A 42 -2.11 3.25 7.46
N ALA A 43 -2.21 2.08 8.05
CA ALA A 43 -2.70 0.86 7.41
C ALA A 43 -4.23 0.97 7.21
N TYR A 44 -4.64 1.91 6.33
CA TYR A 44 -5.99 2.45 6.20
C TYR A 44 -7.06 1.38 5.99
N PHE A 45 -6.78 0.36 5.20
CA PHE A 45 -7.72 -0.73 4.95
C PHE A 45 -8.12 -1.46 6.23
N PHE A 46 -7.14 -1.79 7.07
CA PHE A 46 -7.40 -2.50 8.32
C PHE A 46 -8.02 -1.59 9.38
N TYR A 47 -7.62 -0.33 9.42
CA TYR A 47 -8.23 0.67 10.28
C TYR A 47 -9.73 0.83 9.98
N ARG A 48 -10.09 1.00 8.69
CA ARG A 48 -11.49 1.07 8.27
C ARG A 48 -12.28 -0.19 8.61
N LYS A 49 -11.68 -1.37 8.41
CA LYS A 49 -12.30 -2.64 8.84
C LYS A 49 -12.49 -2.73 10.34
N ALA A 50 -11.55 -2.23 11.13
CA ALA A 50 -11.70 -2.21 12.59
C ALA A 50 -12.82 -1.29 13.05
N LEU A 51 -12.96 -0.11 12.43
CA LEU A 51 -14.08 0.79 12.68
C LEU A 51 -15.43 0.15 12.31
N GLN A 52 -15.53 -0.48 11.15
CA GLN A 52 -16.74 -1.19 10.73
C GLN A 52 -17.11 -2.31 11.71
N TYR A 53 -16.12 -3.12 12.10
CA TYR A 53 -16.35 -4.19 13.09
C TYR A 53 -16.81 -3.64 14.44
N ARG A 54 -16.22 -2.54 14.91
CA ARG A 54 -16.69 -1.86 16.13
C ARG A 54 -18.16 -1.42 16.00
N ASP A 55 -18.51 -0.79 14.87
CA ASP A 55 -19.87 -0.27 14.64
C ASP A 55 -20.90 -1.41 14.53
N GLU A 56 -20.52 -2.56 13.97
CA GLU A 56 -21.35 -3.78 13.96
C GLU A 56 -21.61 -4.32 15.38
N ILE A 57 -20.59 -4.35 16.25
CA ILE A 57 -20.76 -4.78 17.64
C ILE A 57 -21.61 -3.79 18.42
N LEU A 58 -21.42 -2.48 18.24
CA LEU A 58 -22.25 -1.45 18.84
C LEU A 58 -23.74 -1.64 18.51
N SER A 59 -24.07 -1.89 17.24
CA SER A 59 -25.46 -2.16 16.81
C SER A 59 -26.02 -3.42 17.47
N ARG A 60 -25.21 -4.45 17.70
CA ARG A 60 -25.63 -5.66 18.44
C ARG A 60 -25.86 -5.38 19.93
N VAL A 61 -25.04 -4.53 20.54
CA VAL A 61 -25.23 -4.10 21.92
C VAL A 61 -26.54 -3.34 22.07
N GLU A 62 -26.85 -2.41 21.17
CA GLU A 62 -28.12 -1.66 21.14
C GLU A 62 -29.33 -2.58 20.98
N SER A 63 -29.15 -3.70 20.26
CA SER A 63 -30.20 -4.72 20.08
C SER A 63 -30.26 -5.77 21.22
N GLY A 64 -29.41 -5.65 22.23
CA GLY A 64 -29.33 -6.62 23.34
C GLY A 64 -28.71 -7.97 22.98
N LEU A 65 -28.00 -8.05 21.85
CA LEU A 65 -27.40 -9.26 21.31
C LEU A 65 -25.89 -9.38 21.62
N ALA A 66 -25.29 -8.39 22.28
CA ALA A 66 -23.90 -8.38 22.72
C ALA A 66 -23.74 -7.55 24.00
N SER A 67 -22.64 -7.74 24.73
CA SER A 67 -22.30 -6.92 25.89
C SER A 67 -21.60 -5.63 25.47
N PRO A 68 -21.77 -4.51 26.18
CA PRO A 68 -20.93 -3.32 26.01
C PRO A 68 -19.43 -3.62 26.10
N ASP A 69 -19.04 -4.60 26.91
CA ASP A 69 -17.64 -5.04 27.07
C ASP A 69 -17.08 -5.75 25.81
N ASP A 70 -17.95 -6.18 24.90
CA ASP A 70 -17.52 -6.79 23.63
C ASP A 70 -17.10 -5.75 22.58
N VAL A 71 -17.37 -4.46 22.81
CA VAL A 71 -17.05 -3.38 21.87
C VAL A 71 -15.53 -3.15 21.81
N PRO A 72 -14.87 -3.42 20.69
CA PRO A 72 -13.42 -3.24 20.62
C PRO A 72 -13.05 -1.76 20.62
N GLU A 73 -12.01 -1.43 21.38
CA GLU A 73 -11.37 -0.13 21.26
C GLU A 73 -10.57 -0.05 19.96
N VAL A 74 -10.79 1.00 19.18
CA VAL A 74 -10.08 1.25 17.91
C VAL A 74 -9.31 2.55 18.01
N VAL A 75 -8.03 2.43 18.33
CA VAL A 75 -7.10 3.57 18.43
C VAL A 75 -6.27 3.65 17.16
N GLU A 76 -6.32 4.78 16.45
CA GLU A 76 -5.66 4.97 15.14
C GLU A 76 -4.15 4.68 15.19
N SER A 77 -3.46 5.06 16.27
CA SER A 77 -2.02 4.84 16.43
C SER A 77 -1.62 3.36 16.36
N ASN A 78 -2.53 2.44 16.72
CA ASN A 78 -2.29 1.00 16.64
C ASN A 78 -2.33 0.46 15.19
N PHE A 79 -2.78 1.30 14.26
CA PHE A 79 -2.86 0.99 12.83
C PHE A 79 -1.83 1.77 12.01
N ARG A 80 -0.90 2.50 12.64
CA ARG A 80 0.18 3.22 11.96
C ARG A 80 1.47 2.43 11.99
N TYR A 81 2.21 2.51 10.88
CA TYR A 81 3.59 2.07 10.84
C TYR A 81 4.45 2.92 11.77
N LYS A 82 5.55 2.35 12.28
CA LYS A 82 6.36 2.98 13.34
C LYS A 82 7.37 3.99 12.81
N GLY A 83 7.56 4.06 11.50
CA GLY A 83 8.51 4.94 10.85
C GLY A 83 9.97 4.42 10.94
N PRO A 84 10.94 5.28 10.65
CA PRO A 84 10.78 6.68 10.28
C PRO A 84 10.21 6.89 8.87
N ASN A 85 9.79 8.13 8.56
CA ASN A 85 9.49 8.53 7.19
C ASN A 85 10.76 8.43 6.31
N PRO A 86 10.63 8.37 4.97
CA PRO A 86 11.77 8.32 4.07
C PRO A 86 12.78 9.46 4.33
N GLN A 87 14.06 9.10 4.49
CA GLN A 87 15.14 10.02 4.84
C GLN A 87 16.08 10.33 3.65
N SER A 88 15.85 9.71 2.49
CA SER A 88 16.59 9.96 1.25
C SER A 88 15.64 9.97 0.05
N LYS A 89 16.12 10.52 -1.07
CA LYS A 89 15.34 10.51 -2.32
C LYS A 89 15.02 9.10 -2.78
N GLU A 90 15.96 8.18 -2.62
CA GLU A 90 15.84 6.79 -3.02
C GLU A 90 14.74 6.10 -2.21
N THR A 91 14.75 6.25 -0.88
CA THR A 91 13.72 5.67 -0.02
C THR A 91 12.36 6.31 -0.27
N GLY A 92 12.30 7.62 -0.54
CA GLY A 92 11.09 8.33 -0.94
C GLY A 92 10.51 7.81 -2.26
N ILE A 93 11.37 7.57 -3.27
CA ILE A 93 10.94 6.99 -4.56
C ILE A 93 10.39 5.59 -4.39
N VAL A 94 11.05 4.73 -3.60
CA VAL A 94 10.58 3.36 -3.34
C VAL A 94 9.26 3.37 -2.60
N SER A 95 9.10 4.23 -1.58
CA SER A 95 7.84 4.40 -0.85
C SER A 95 6.69 4.81 -1.78
N LEU A 96 6.94 5.76 -2.69
CA LEU A 96 5.94 6.16 -3.69
C LEU A 96 5.63 5.04 -4.70
N ALA A 97 6.63 4.26 -5.10
CA ALA A 97 6.43 3.15 -6.02
C ALA A 97 5.57 2.04 -5.40
N ASP A 98 5.82 1.69 -4.15
CA ASP A 98 5.08 0.68 -3.41
C ASP A 98 3.59 1.03 -3.31
N ILE A 99 3.26 2.24 -2.85
CA ILE A 99 1.86 2.65 -2.72
C ILE A 99 1.14 2.74 -4.07
N VAL A 100 1.83 3.21 -5.11
CA VAL A 100 1.27 3.32 -6.46
C VAL A 100 1.04 1.94 -7.06
N GLU A 101 1.99 1.01 -6.91
CA GLU A 101 1.85 -0.38 -7.39
C GLU A 101 0.70 -1.09 -6.68
N SER A 102 0.68 -1.06 -5.36
CA SER A 102 -0.34 -1.71 -4.55
C SER A 102 -1.76 -1.20 -4.86
N ALA A 103 -1.92 0.13 -4.96
CA ALA A 103 -3.20 0.73 -5.27
C ALA A 103 -3.67 0.39 -6.69
N THR A 104 -2.80 0.49 -7.69
CA THR A 104 -3.17 0.22 -9.09
C THR A 104 -3.39 -1.25 -9.37
N ARG A 105 -2.68 -2.15 -8.69
CA ARG A 105 -2.89 -3.60 -8.75
C ARG A 105 -4.30 -4.00 -8.29
N SER A 106 -4.81 -3.34 -7.24
CA SER A 106 -6.13 -3.62 -6.66
C SER A 106 -7.30 -3.13 -7.53
N MET A 107 -7.06 -2.20 -8.47
CA MET A 107 -8.11 -1.60 -9.31
C MET A 107 -8.57 -2.50 -10.48
N GLY A 108 -7.86 -3.59 -10.79
CA GLY A 108 -8.20 -4.46 -11.92
C GLY A 108 -8.02 -3.78 -13.28
N LYS A 109 -9.02 -3.91 -14.18
CA LYS A 109 -9.00 -3.24 -15.51
C LYS A 109 -9.49 -1.80 -15.35
N ILE A 110 -8.58 -0.84 -15.54
CA ILE A 110 -8.85 0.61 -15.46
C ILE A 110 -8.41 1.30 -16.75
N SER A 111 -9.02 2.44 -17.04
CA SER A 111 -8.59 3.31 -18.14
C SER A 111 -7.26 3.99 -17.81
N CYS A 112 -6.57 4.47 -18.85
CA CYS A 112 -5.34 5.25 -18.65
C CYS A 112 -5.60 6.54 -17.85
N GLU A 113 -6.77 7.13 -17.99
CA GLU A 113 -7.16 8.36 -17.30
C GLU A 113 -7.39 8.11 -15.81
N GLU A 114 -8.13 7.06 -15.45
CA GLU A 114 -8.34 6.64 -14.07
C GLU A 114 -7.03 6.30 -13.37
N MET A 115 -6.14 5.59 -14.07
CA MET A 115 -4.79 5.29 -13.57
C MET A 115 -4.00 6.57 -13.27
N GLN A 116 -3.97 7.52 -14.20
CA GLN A 116 -3.25 8.79 -14.00
C GLN A 116 -3.83 9.57 -12.83
N LYS A 117 -5.16 9.69 -12.76
CA LYS A 117 -5.85 10.36 -11.67
C LYS A 117 -5.49 9.71 -10.32
N ARG A 118 -5.47 8.37 -10.26
CA ARG A 118 -5.12 7.66 -9.04
C ARG A 118 -3.68 7.90 -8.60
N VAL A 119 -2.73 7.88 -9.54
CA VAL A 119 -1.33 8.22 -9.26
C VAL A 119 -1.22 9.64 -8.70
N ASP A 120 -1.89 10.62 -9.33
CA ASP A 120 -1.87 12.01 -8.88
C ASP A 120 -2.43 12.18 -7.47
N GLU A 121 -3.54 11.51 -7.16
CA GLU A 121 -4.14 11.51 -5.82
C GLU A 121 -3.19 10.95 -4.77
N LEU A 122 -2.54 9.82 -5.05
CA LEU A 122 -1.62 9.17 -4.12
C LEU A 122 -0.37 10.03 -3.85
N LEU A 123 0.25 10.59 -4.89
CA LEU A 123 1.40 11.46 -4.72
C LEU A 123 1.03 12.71 -3.92
N LYS A 124 -0.10 13.35 -4.26
CA LYS A 124 -0.61 14.51 -3.52
C LYS A 124 -0.85 14.19 -2.05
N GLN A 125 -1.48 13.04 -1.77
CA GLN A 125 -1.76 12.60 -0.40
C GLN A 125 -0.46 12.45 0.41
N ARG A 126 0.59 11.83 -0.16
CA ARG A 126 1.88 11.65 0.51
C ARG A 126 2.60 12.98 0.81
N VAL A 127 2.44 13.97 -0.06
CA VAL A 127 2.95 15.33 0.19
C VAL A 127 2.15 16.00 1.33
N VAL A 128 0.83 15.94 1.28
CA VAL A 128 -0.04 16.57 2.29
C VAL A 128 0.14 15.93 3.68
N ASP A 129 0.37 14.61 3.73
CA ASP A 129 0.59 13.88 4.98
C ASP A 129 2.00 14.10 5.57
N GLY A 130 2.87 14.89 4.93
CA GLY A 130 4.25 15.12 5.38
C GLY A 130 5.15 13.89 5.25
N HIS A 131 4.72 12.88 4.50
CA HIS A 131 5.46 11.62 4.39
C HIS A 131 6.81 11.76 3.68
N LEU A 132 6.97 12.81 2.88
CA LEU A 132 8.15 13.07 2.05
C LEU A 132 9.01 14.24 2.57
N ASP A 133 8.68 14.82 3.73
CA ASP A 133 9.30 16.06 4.20
C ASP A 133 10.81 15.92 4.45
N ASP A 134 11.25 14.74 4.89
CA ASP A 134 12.64 14.48 5.26
C ASP A 134 13.49 13.88 4.13
N CYS A 135 12.89 13.54 2.96
CA CYS A 135 13.58 12.78 1.92
C CYS A 135 14.29 13.66 0.86
N GLY A 136 14.11 14.98 0.90
CA GLY A 136 14.75 15.92 -0.02
C GLY A 136 14.24 15.87 -1.46
N LEU A 137 13.09 15.26 -1.74
CA LEU A 137 12.44 15.31 -3.05
C LEU A 137 11.86 16.69 -3.32
N THR A 138 12.14 17.23 -4.49
CA THR A 138 11.56 18.50 -4.96
C THR A 138 10.28 18.26 -5.75
N PHE A 139 9.46 19.29 -5.94
CA PHE A 139 8.30 19.22 -6.84
C PHE A 139 8.70 18.86 -8.28
N GLY A 140 9.90 19.27 -8.72
CA GLY A 140 10.44 18.88 -10.02
C GLY A 140 10.75 17.37 -10.08
N ASP A 141 11.26 16.80 -9.01
CA ASP A 141 11.49 15.37 -8.90
C ASP A 141 10.17 14.59 -8.91
N LEU A 142 9.17 15.04 -8.14
CA LEU A 142 7.84 14.43 -8.11
C LEU A 142 7.18 14.40 -9.49
N LYS A 143 7.33 15.45 -10.30
CA LYS A 143 6.84 15.46 -11.69
C LYS A 143 7.51 14.41 -12.55
N LYS A 144 8.83 14.20 -12.42
CA LYS A 144 9.57 13.17 -13.13
C LYS A 144 9.15 11.75 -12.68
N ILE A 145 9.04 11.54 -11.37
CA ILE A 145 8.59 10.28 -10.75
C ILE A 145 7.19 9.92 -11.26
N ARG A 146 6.25 10.85 -11.18
CA ARG A 146 4.89 10.69 -11.71
C ARG A 146 4.89 10.20 -13.15
N ASN A 147 5.62 10.89 -14.03
CA ASN A 147 5.66 10.55 -15.45
C ASN A 147 6.28 9.16 -15.69
N SER A 148 7.31 8.80 -14.93
CA SER A 148 7.94 7.49 -14.97
C SER A 148 6.97 6.39 -14.54
N PHE A 149 6.27 6.57 -13.42
CA PHE A 149 5.29 5.61 -12.92
C PHE A 149 4.15 5.39 -13.93
N ILE A 150 3.58 6.47 -14.48
CA ILE A 150 2.51 6.35 -15.49
C ILE A 150 2.99 5.61 -16.73
N LYS A 151 4.21 5.89 -17.20
CA LYS A 151 4.80 5.18 -18.35
C LYS A 151 4.94 3.68 -18.06
N THR A 152 5.47 3.33 -16.89
CA THR A 152 5.67 1.93 -16.47
C THR A 152 4.34 1.20 -16.31
N LEU A 153 3.38 1.80 -15.62
CA LEU A 153 2.05 1.22 -15.42
C LEU A 153 1.31 0.98 -16.75
N LYS A 154 1.37 1.93 -17.69
CA LYS A 154 0.82 1.74 -19.03
C LYS A 154 1.43 0.53 -19.74
N SER A 155 2.75 0.35 -19.65
CA SER A 155 3.43 -0.81 -20.24
C SER A 155 2.97 -2.13 -19.61
N ILE A 156 2.84 -2.18 -18.28
CA ILE A 156 2.36 -3.36 -17.54
C ILE A 156 0.90 -3.69 -17.92
N HIS A 157 0.03 -2.69 -18.03
CA HIS A 157 -1.36 -2.91 -18.39
C HIS A 157 -1.54 -3.33 -19.86
N HIS A 158 -0.73 -2.81 -20.79
CA HIS A 158 -0.75 -3.25 -22.18
C HIS A 158 -0.31 -4.72 -22.35
N ASN A 159 0.66 -5.18 -21.57
CA ASN A 159 1.14 -6.57 -21.64
C ASN A 159 0.18 -7.60 -21.01
N ARG A 160 -0.90 -7.17 -20.36
CA ARG A 160 -1.96 -8.05 -19.85
C ARG A 160 -3.04 -8.40 -20.89
N ILE A 161 -2.86 -8.04 -22.17
CA ILE A 161 -3.67 -8.59 -23.27
C ILE A 161 -3.26 -10.06 -23.39
N ALA A 162 -4.16 -10.96 -22.96
CA ALA A 162 -3.96 -12.38 -23.13
C ALA A 162 -3.82 -12.67 -24.63
N TYR A 163 -2.62 -13.05 -25.08
CA TYR A 163 -2.46 -13.67 -26.38
C TYR A 163 -3.33 -14.94 -26.37
N PRO A 164 -4.23 -15.12 -27.33
CA PRO A 164 -4.95 -16.38 -27.46
C PRO A 164 -3.88 -17.47 -27.60
N SER A 165 -3.94 -18.47 -26.72
CA SER A 165 -3.09 -19.64 -26.83
C SER A 165 -3.29 -20.21 -28.23
N HIS A 166 -2.23 -20.28 -29.01
CA HIS A 166 -2.23 -20.97 -30.29
C HIS A 166 -2.43 -22.46 -29.96
N ASN A 167 -3.68 -22.91 -30.05
CA ASN A 167 -4.00 -24.33 -29.94
C ASN A 167 -3.87 -24.94 -31.35
N PRO A 168 -2.81 -25.74 -31.63
CA PRO A 168 -2.62 -26.32 -32.98
C PRO A 168 -3.57 -27.49 -33.25
N GLU A 169 -4.48 -27.83 -32.33
CA GLU A 169 -5.38 -28.97 -32.45
C GLU A 169 -6.85 -28.63 -32.73
N ALA A 170 -7.19 -27.47 -33.27
CA ALA A 170 -8.51 -27.23 -33.83
C ALA A 170 -8.62 -28.05 -35.12
N LYS A 171 -9.07 -29.31 -35.00
CA LYS A 171 -9.41 -30.16 -36.14
C LYS A 171 -10.43 -29.46 -37.02
N ILE A 172 -10.06 -29.35 -38.27
CA ILE A 172 -10.96 -29.06 -39.41
C ILE A 172 -11.94 -30.23 -39.46
N GLU A 173 -13.13 -30.07 -38.94
CA GLU A 173 -14.26 -30.94 -39.30
C GLU A 173 -14.85 -30.44 -40.62
N LYS A 174 -14.87 -31.38 -41.56
CA LYS A 174 -15.42 -31.20 -42.90
C LYS A 174 -16.94 -31.17 -42.88
#